data_1b3fa384caf8e873dbdd6fb629e55662
#
_entry.id   1b3fa384caf8e873dbdd6fb629e55662
#
_cell.length_a   1.000
_cell.length_b   1.000
_cell.length_c   1.000
_cell.angle_alpha   90.00
_cell.angle_beta   90.00
_cell.angle_gamma   90.00
#
_symmetry.space_group_name_H-M   'P 1'
#
loop_
_entity.id
_entity.type
_entity.pdbx_description
1 polymer ?
#
loop_
_entity_poly.entity_id
_entity_poly.type
_entity_poly.pdbx_seq_one_letter_code
_entity_poly.pdbx_strand_id
1 'polypeptide(L)'
;YRSKVLAIFDQIPGLLSRHEKRVVFNKIVEGSMADQYEETFFWLSDSMIANECRRVSDPNVGLSLTESDTYIKCYLGDTGLLVSHAFDENELLEDEVYKQIFAGKLGLNEGMLYENVIAQMLASNGHRLFFYTQYNAEKRRNDIEIDFIIANNSKTKYKMYPIEVKSSA
;
A
#
# COMPACT_ATOMS: atom_id res chain seq x y z
N TYR A 1 -6.92 12.12 18.45
CA TYR A 1 -5.83 11.31 17.89
C TYR A 1 -6.28 9.89 17.60
N ARG A 2 -6.76 9.12 18.59
CA ARG A 2 -7.23 7.72 18.43
C ARG A 2 -8.24 7.53 17.30
N SER A 3 -9.21 8.44 17.16
CA SER A 3 -10.23 8.38 16.11
C SER A 3 -9.65 8.49 14.70
N LYS A 4 -8.59 9.29 14.51
CA LYS A 4 -7.91 9.41 13.20
C LYS A 4 -7.13 8.14 12.85
N VAL A 5 -6.45 7.53 13.84
CA VAL A 5 -5.73 6.27 13.66
C VAL A 5 -6.70 5.17 13.21
N LEU A 6 -7.81 5.00 13.92
CA LEU A 6 -8.84 4.02 13.57
C LEU A 6 -9.44 4.31 12.20
N ALA A 7 -9.77 5.57 11.90
CA ALA A 7 -10.35 5.95 10.62
C ALA A 7 -9.44 5.63 9.41
N ILE A 8 -8.11 5.72 9.57
CA ILE A 8 -7.18 5.28 8.52
C ILE A 8 -7.11 3.76 8.48
N PHE A 9 -6.90 3.13 9.62
CA PHE A 9 -6.75 1.68 9.74
C PHE A 9 -7.95 0.94 9.13
N ASP A 10 -9.17 1.34 9.49
CA ASP A 10 -10.42 0.73 9.02
C ASP A 10 -10.61 0.85 7.50
N GLN A 11 -9.97 1.81 6.86
CA GLN A 11 -10.10 2.00 5.42
C GLN A 11 -9.03 1.26 4.59
N ILE A 12 -7.94 0.76 5.20
CA ILE A 12 -6.83 0.15 4.46
C ILE A 12 -7.30 -0.98 3.54
N PRO A 13 -8.10 -1.97 3.98
CA PRO A 13 -8.56 -3.04 3.08
C PRO A 13 -9.36 -2.50 1.89
N GLY A 14 -10.28 -1.57 2.14
CA GLY A 14 -11.07 -0.94 1.11
C GLY A 14 -10.25 -0.09 0.12
N LEU A 15 -9.16 0.53 0.57
CA LEU A 15 -8.24 1.27 -0.30
C LEU A 15 -7.42 0.32 -1.17
N LEU A 16 -6.90 -0.76 -0.60
CA LEU A 16 -6.10 -1.75 -1.32
C LEU A 16 -6.92 -2.55 -2.35
N SER A 17 -8.21 -2.70 -2.13
CA SER A 17 -9.11 -3.37 -3.08
C SER A 17 -9.40 -2.55 -4.34
N ARG A 18 -9.13 -1.23 -4.33
CA ARG A 18 -9.39 -0.34 -5.47
C ARG A 18 -8.23 -0.37 -6.47
N HIS A 19 -8.52 0.00 -7.71
CA HIS A 19 -7.51 0.08 -8.77
C HIS A 19 -6.37 1.07 -8.42
N GLU A 20 -6.69 2.25 -7.90
CA GLU A 20 -5.69 3.27 -7.59
C GLU A 20 -4.96 3.09 -6.25
N LYS A 21 -5.49 2.28 -5.33
CA LYS A 21 -4.91 1.90 -4.01
C LYS A 21 -4.32 3.06 -3.17
N ARG A 22 -4.52 4.30 -3.57
CA ARG A 22 -3.98 5.47 -2.87
C ARG A 22 -4.87 5.92 -1.74
N VAL A 23 -4.27 6.42 -0.69
CA VAL A 23 -4.98 7.13 0.38
C VAL A 23 -5.49 8.47 -0.15
N VAL A 24 -6.79 8.72 -0.01
CA VAL A 24 -7.43 9.99 -0.38
C VAL A 24 -7.93 10.63 0.90
N PHE A 25 -7.16 11.56 1.45
CA PHE A 25 -7.38 12.16 2.78
C PHE A 25 -8.76 12.78 2.96
N ASN A 26 -9.26 13.52 1.97
CA ASN A 26 -10.60 14.14 2.03
C ASN A 26 -11.74 13.12 2.09
N LYS A 27 -11.48 11.85 1.76
CA LYS A 27 -12.48 10.77 1.86
C LYS A 27 -12.41 10.04 3.21
N ILE A 28 -11.32 10.20 3.96
CA ILE A 28 -11.20 9.63 5.31
C ILE A 28 -12.03 10.44 6.30
N VAL A 29 -11.85 11.76 6.28
CA VAL A 29 -12.69 12.71 7.02
C VAL A 29 -12.94 13.91 6.11
N GLU A 30 -14.20 14.28 5.92
CA GLU A 30 -14.60 15.36 5.04
C GLU A 30 -13.87 16.67 5.40
N GLY A 31 -13.24 17.30 4.38
CA GLY A 31 -12.50 18.54 4.56
C GLY A 31 -11.10 18.42 5.15
N SER A 32 -10.58 17.19 5.39
CA SER A 32 -9.24 17.00 5.91
C SER A 32 -8.14 17.13 4.84
N MET A 33 -6.98 17.63 5.26
CA MET A 33 -5.79 17.77 4.42
C MET A 33 -4.70 16.75 4.82
N ALA A 34 -3.75 16.49 3.93
CA ALA A 34 -2.69 15.49 4.14
C ALA A 34 -1.86 15.75 5.41
N ASP A 35 -1.49 16.99 5.65
CA ASP A 35 -0.70 17.44 6.81
C ASP A 35 -1.33 17.09 8.16
N GLN A 36 -2.67 17.05 8.22
CA GLN A 36 -3.40 16.67 9.43
C GLN A 36 -3.25 15.19 9.81
N TYR A 37 -2.80 14.37 8.88
CA TYR A 37 -2.65 12.92 9.05
C TYR A 37 -1.21 12.44 9.05
N GLU A 38 -0.24 13.32 8.78
CA GLU A 38 1.18 12.96 8.73
C GLU A 38 1.63 12.28 10.04
N GLU A 39 1.30 12.86 11.17
CA GLU A 39 1.59 12.29 12.50
C GLU A 39 0.89 10.93 12.71
N THR A 40 -0.31 10.74 12.14
CA THR A 40 -1.05 9.49 12.25
C THR A 40 -0.40 8.38 11.43
N PHE A 41 0.05 8.69 10.22
CA PHE A 41 0.80 7.74 9.39
C PHE A 41 2.14 7.40 10.01
N PHE A 42 2.86 8.40 10.51
CA PHE A 42 4.11 8.19 11.23
C PHE A 42 3.91 7.20 12.40
N TRP A 43 2.84 7.39 13.18
CA TRP A 43 2.53 6.50 14.30
C TRP A 43 2.20 5.07 13.85
N LEU A 44 1.39 4.90 12.79
CA LEU A 44 1.04 3.59 12.24
C LEU A 44 2.27 2.87 11.69
N SER A 45 3.16 3.61 11.05
CA SER A 45 4.40 3.09 10.48
C SER A 45 5.42 2.74 11.56
N ASP A 46 5.63 3.62 12.55
CA ASP A 46 6.56 3.42 13.67
C ASP A 46 6.14 2.23 14.54
N SER A 47 4.83 2.03 14.74
CA SER A 47 4.28 0.87 15.43
C SER A 47 4.27 -0.41 14.60
N MET A 48 4.75 -0.40 13.35
CA MET A 48 4.77 -1.53 12.42
C MET A 48 3.36 -2.09 12.08
N ILE A 49 2.31 -1.36 12.38
CA ILE A 49 0.92 -1.74 12.04
C ILE A 49 0.68 -1.57 10.55
N ALA A 50 1.28 -0.53 9.95
CA ALA A 50 1.16 -0.27 8.52
C ALA A 50 2.51 0.09 7.90
N ASN A 51 2.66 -0.22 6.61
CA ASN A 51 3.81 0.12 5.79
C ASN A 51 3.41 1.20 4.77
N GLU A 52 4.00 2.37 4.87
CA GLU A 52 3.80 3.44 3.90
C GLU A 52 4.59 3.16 2.62
N CYS A 53 3.95 3.35 1.48
CA CYS A 53 4.59 3.35 0.18
C CYS A 53 4.32 4.68 -0.51
N ARG A 54 5.35 5.52 -0.68
CA ARG A 54 5.23 6.90 -1.16
C ARG A 54 5.53 6.99 -2.65
N ARG A 55 4.74 7.80 -3.37
CA ARG A 55 5.01 8.04 -4.79
C ARG A 55 6.29 8.86 -4.96
N VAL A 56 7.11 8.48 -5.92
CA VAL A 56 8.22 9.30 -6.41
C VAL A 56 7.84 9.95 -7.74
N SER A 57 8.24 11.20 -7.96
CA SER A 57 7.97 11.92 -9.20
C SER A 57 9.05 11.68 -10.27
N ASP A 58 10.28 11.39 -9.87
CA ASP A 58 11.36 11.00 -10.76
C ASP A 58 12.20 9.87 -10.12
N PRO A 59 12.05 8.62 -10.60
CA PRO A 59 12.80 7.50 -10.06
C PRO A 59 14.28 7.51 -10.41
N ASN A 60 14.73 8.33 -11.37
CA ASN A 60 16.15 8.41 -11.77
C ASN A 60 16.99 9.29 -10.84
N VAL A 61 16.34 10.11 -10.02
CA VAL A 61 16.95 10.90 -8.95
C VAL A 61 16.90 10.08 -7.66
N GLY A 62 17.50 10.55 -6.56
CA GLY A 62 17.38 9.87 -5.28
C GLY A 62 15.92 9.77 -4.84
N LEU A 63 15.43 8.56 -4.55
CA LEU A 63 14.00 8.30 -4.29
C LEU A 63 13.43 9.21 -3.20
N SER A 64 14.17 9.40 -2.11
CA SER A 64 13.77 10.31 -1.01
C SER A 64 13.78 11.79 -1.37
N LEU A 65 14.39 12.18 -2.50
CA LEU A 65 14.42 13.59 -2.93
C LEU A 65 13.18 13.96 -3.75
N THR A 66 12.46 12.96 -4.27
CA THR A 66 11.34 13.16 -5.18
C THR A 66 10.05 12.51 -4.66
N GLU A 67 10.06 12.07 -3.38
CA GLU A 67 8.88 11.51 -2.73
C GLU A 67 7.79 12.55 -2.51
N SER A 68 6.54 12.10 -2.57
CA SER A 68 5.35 12.92 -2.38
C SER A 68 4.74 12.66 -1.01
N ASP A 69 4.42 13.73 -0.27
CA ASP A 69 3.75 13.64 1.03
C ASP A 69 2.24 13.36 0.89
N THR A 70 1.68 13.61 -0.29
CA THR A 70 0.22 13.50 -0.51
C THR A 70 -0.20 12.26 -1.28
N TYR A 71 0.74 11.55 -1.92
CA TYR A 71 0.46 10.35 -2.69
C TYR A 71 1.07 9.14 -2.00
N ILE A 72 0.26 8.49 -1.16
CA ILE A 72 0.66 7.38 -0.30
C ILE A 72 -0.25 6.19 -0.61
N LYS A 73 0.34 5.00 -0.80
CA LYS A 73 -0.31 3.70 -0.64
C LYS A 73 -0.01 3.22 0.78
N CYS A 74 -0.96 2.57 1.44
CA CYS A 74 -0.80 2.08 2.80
C CYS A 74 -1.11 0.58 2.83
N TYR A 75 -0.13 -0.22 3.19
CA TYR A 75 -0.23 -1.67 3.33
C TYR A 75 -0.23 -2.04 4.81
N LEU A 76 -0.91 -3.12 5.20
CA LEU A 76 -0.81 -3.59 6.59
C LEU A 76 0.53 -4.30 6.82
N GLY A 77 1.09 -4.13 8.01
CA GLY A 77 2.35 -4.72 8.44
C GLY A 77 2.30 -6.25 8.49
N ASP A 78 1.09 -6.81 8.61
CA ASP A 78 0.81 -8.24 8.59
C ASP A 78 -0.34 -8.57 7.63
N THR A 79 -0.12 -9.54 6.72
CA THR A 79 -1.14 -9.92 5.73
C THR A 79 -2.27 -10.72 6.36
N GLY A 80 -2.03 -11.46 7.44
CA GLY A 80 -3.08 -12.11 8.22
C GLY A 80 -4.01 -11.09 8.85
N LEU A 81 -3.46 -10.00 9.38
CA LEU A 81 -4.24 -8.87 9.89
C LEU A 81 -5.09 -8.22 8.78
N LEU A 82 -4.53 -8.07 7.57
CA LEU A 82 -5.30 -7.57 6.42
C LEU A 82 -6.50 -8.45 6.10
N VAL A 83 -6.30 -9.76 6.09
CA VAL A 83 -7.36 -10.74 5.82
C VAL A 83 -8.43 -10.68 6.90
N SER A 84 -8.03 -10.78 8.18
CA SER A 84 -8.97 -10.71 9.31
C SER A 84 -9.79 -9.41 9.28
N HIS A 85 -9.13 -8.28 9.04
CA HIS A 85 -9.79 -6.98 9.01
C HIS A 85 -10.72 -6.81 7.79
N ALA A 86 -10.37 -7.38 6.64
CA ALA A 86 -11.22 -7.33 5.44
C ALA A 86 -12.49 -8.16 5.57
N PHE A 87 -12.53 -9.12 6.50
CA PHE A 87 -13.65 -10.06 6.68
C PHE A 87 -14.32 -9.98 8.06
N ASP A 88 -13.93 -9.05 8.90
CA ASP A 88 -14.46 -8.90 10.26
C ASP A 88 -16.00 -8.78 10.29
N GLU A 89 -16.60 -8.21 9.25
CA GLU A 89 -18.04 -8.06 9.12
C GLU A 89 -18.79 -9.33 8.62
N ASN A 90 -18.07 -10.38 8.19
CA ASN A 90 -18.70 -11.50 7.47
C ASN A 90 -19.08 -12.70 8.33
N GLU A 91 -18.90 -12.66 9.65
CA GLU A 91 -19.21 -13.76 10.59
C GLU A 91 -18.62 -15.14 10.17
N LEU A 92 -17.68 -15.16 9.24
CA LEU A 92 -17.01 -16.37 8.81
C LEU A 92 -15.98 -16.79 9.87
N LEU A 93 -15.97 -18.06 10.22
CA LEU A 93 -14.91 -18.62 11.04
C LEU A 93 -13.57 -18.46 10.31
N GLU A 94 -12.52 -18.05 11.02
CA GLU A 94 -11.18 -17.83 10.45
C GLU A 94 -10.71 -18.98 9.55
N ASP A 95 -10.95 -20.23 9.96
CA ASP A 95 -10.60 -21.42 9.18
C ASP A 95 -11.33 -21.50 7.81
N GLU A 96 -12.56 -20.99 7.71
CA GLU A 96 -13.29 -20.98 6.46
C GLU A 96 -12.81 -19.89 5.51
N VAL A 97 -12.43 -18.73 6.05
CA VAL A 97 -11.84 -17.64 5.29
C VAL A 97 -10.54 -18.09 4.63
N TYR A 98 -9.63 -18.70 5.40
CA TYR A 98 -8.38 -19.25 4.85
C TYR A 98 -8.63 -20.35 3.80
N LYS A 99 -9.54 -21.27 4.05
CA LYS A 99 -9.91 -22.32 3.07
C LYS A 99 -10.43 -21.73 1.76
N GLN A 100 -11.24 -20.68 1.84
CA GLN A 100 -11.78 -20.02 0.66
C GLN A 100 -10.73 -19.23 -0.11
N ILE A 101 -9.77 -18.59 0.57
CA ILE A 101 -8.62 -17.93 -0.05
C ILE A 101 -7.77 -18.96 -0.82
N PHE A 102 -7.38 -20.07 -0.18
CA PHE A 102 -6.61 -21.13 -0.82
C PHE A 102 -7.35 -21.83 -1.96
N ALA A 103 -8.68 -21.84 -1.92
CA ALA A 103 -9.50 -22.41 -2.99
C ALA A 103 -9.77 -21.43 -4.15
N GLY A 104 -9.29 -20.16 -4.08
CA GLY A 104 -9.60 -19.11 -5.04
C GLY A 104 -11.08 -18.75 -5.12
N LYS A 105 -11.85 -19.06 -4.08
CA LYS A 105 -13.31 -18.89 -4.04
C LYS A 105 -13.75 -17.63 -3.30
N LEU A 106 -12.87 -17.00 -2.55
CA LEU A 106 -13.17 -15.70 -1.96
C LEU A 106 -13.06 -14.68 -3.09
N GLY A 107 -14.09 -13.89 -3.31
CA GLY A 107 -14.11 -12.79 -4.28
C GLY A 107 -13.19 -11.62 -3.90
N LEU A 108 -12.08 -11.93 -3.24
CA LEU A 108 -11.00 -10.99 -2.93
C LEU A 108 -10.21 -10.66 -4.18
N ASN A 109 -9.86 -9.40 -4.27
CA ASN A 109 -8.82 -8.97 -5.19
C ASN A 109 -7.48 -9.60 -4.75
N GLU A 110 -7.12 -10.73 -5.38
CA GLU A 110 -5.86 -11.45 -5.09
C GLU A 110 -4.65 -10.52 -5.21
N GLY A 111 -4.69 -9.56 -6.14
CA GLY A 111 -3.66 -8.54 -6.28
C GLY A 111 -3.42 -7.74 -5.00
N MET A 112 -4.48 -7.47 -4.22
CA MET A 112 -4.36 -6.80 -2.92
C MET A 112 -3.51 -7.62 -1.93
N LEU A 113 -3.75 -8.92 -1.86
CA LEU A 113 -3.02 -9.82 -0.96
C LEU A 113 -1.56 -9.95 -1.37
N TYR A 114 -1.30 -10.19 -2.67
CA TYR A 114 0.07 -10.31 -3.18
C TYR A 114 0.89 -9.04 -2.95
N GLU A 115 0.32 -7.88 -3.25
CA GLU A 115 1.01 -6.62 -2.98
C GLU A 115 1.28 -6.42 -1.50
N ASN A 116 0.33 -6.75 -0.62
CA ASN A 116 0.55 -6.63 0.83
C ASN A 116 1.66 -7.57 1.33
N VAL A 117 1.69 -8.82 0.85
CA VAL A 117 2.78 -9.77 1.17
C VAL A 117 4.13 -9.21 0.73
N ILE A 118 4.22 -8.69 -0.50
CA ILE A 118 5.47 -8.10 -1.02
C ILE A 118 5.86 -6.87 -0.20
N ALA A 119 4.91 -5.98 0.12
CA ALA A 119 5.16 -4.82 0.97
C ALA A 119 5.70 -5.22 2.34
N GLN A 120 5.08 -6.21 2.99
CA GLN A 120 5.51 -6.78 4.27
C GLN A 120 6.92 -7.35 4.18
N MET A 121 7.22 -8.15 3.13
CA MET A 121 8.55 -8.75 2.93
C MET A 121 9.63 -7.68 2.71
N LEU A 122 9.37 -6.67 1.90
CA LEU A 122 10.33 -5.61 1.63
C LEU A 122 10.57 -4.75 2.88
N ALA A 123 9.51 -4.36 3.59
CA ALA A 123 9.62 -3.57 4.81
C ALA A 123 10.35 -4.32 5.94
N SER A 124 10.05 -5.61 6.14
CA SER A 124 10.73 -6.44 7.14
C SER A 124 12.23 -6.65 6.86
N ASN A 125 12.65 -6.49 5.60
CA ASN A 125 14.06 -6.45 5.20
C ASN A 125 14.69 -5.05 5.26
N GLY A 126 14.00 -4.07 5.84
CA GLY A 126 14.50 -2.73 6.07
C GLY A 126 14.43 -1.80 4.85
N HIS A 127 13.69 -2.16 3.82
CA HIS A 127 13.51 -1.29 2.66
C HIS A 127 12.41 -0.25 2.92
N ARG A 128 12.67 1.01 2.59
CA ARG A 128 11.63 2.00 2.39
C ARG A 128 10.93 1.71 1.07
N LEU A 129 9.62 1.82 1.08
CA LEU A 129 8.78 1.49 -0.08
C LEU A 129 8.43 2.75 -0.86
N PHE A 130 8.63 2.71 -2.16
CA PHE A 130 8.22 3.75 -3.08
C PHE A 130 7.46 3.14 -4.24
N PHE A 131 6.67 3.94 -4.95
CA PHE A 131 5.99 3.55 -6.19
C PHE A 131 6.09 4.68 -7.21
N TYR A 132 5.83 4.36 -8.47
CA TYR A 132 5.83 5.34 -9.54
C TYR A 132 4.60 5.20 -10.41
N THR A 133 4.00 6.33 -10.76
CA THR A 133 2.92 6.37 -11.74
C THR A 133 3.12 7.57 -12.64
N GLN A 134 2.95 7.36 -13.94
CA GLN A 134 2.92 8.41 -14.96
C GLN A 134 1.52 8.50 -15.54
N TYR A 135 0.79 9.53 -15.13
CA TYR A 135 -0.57 9.77 -15.61
C TYR A 135 -0.57 10.44 -16.97
N ASN A 136 -1.34 9.90 -17.90
CA ASN A 136 -1.60 10.50 -19.21
C ASN A 136 -3.00 11.14 -19.22
N ALA A 137 -3.03 12.47 -19.30
CA ALA A 137 -4.27 13.25 -19.25
C ALA A 137 -5.16 13.02 -20.48
N GLU A 138 -4.58 12.79 -21.66
CA GLU A 138 -5.32 12.54 -22.91
C GLU A 138 -6.05 11.19 -22.87
N LYS A 139 -5.35 10.16 -22.37
CA LYS A 139 -5.89 8.80 -22.26
C LYS A 139 -6.67 8.57 -20.95
N ARG A 140 -6.61 9.51 -20.01
CA ARG A 140 -7.21 9.42 -18.66
C ARG A 140 -6.83 8.15 -17.91
N ARG A 141 -5.58 7.70 -18.07
CA ARG A 141 -5.03 6.51 -17.39
C ARG A 141 -3.54 6.68 -17.14
N ASN A 142 -2.99 5.82 -16.30
CA ASN A 142 -1.54 5.72 -16.16
C ASN A 142 -0.96 5.01 -17.39
N ASP A 143 0.03 5.60 -18.05
CA ASP A 143 0.81 4.95 -19.10
C ASP A 143 1.90 4.06 -18.50
N ILE A 144 2.40 4.42 -17.32
CA ILE A 144 3.36 3.63 -16.53
C ILE A 144 2.86 3.55 -15.10
N GLU A 145 2.88 2.35 -14.55
CA GLU A 145 2.65 2.08 -13.13
C GLU A 145 3.68 1.05 -12.68
N ILE A 146 4.38 1.33 -11.58
CA ILE A 146 5.34 0.43 -10.94
C ILE A 146 4.90 0.28 -9.49
N ASP A 147 4.56 -0.94 -9.09
CA ASP A 147 3.97 -1.21 -7.78
C ASP A 147 4.91 -0.87 -6.63
N PHE A 148 6.18 -1.29 -6.75
CA PHE A 148 7.21 -0.92 -5.77
C PHE A 148 8.52 -0.53 -6.44
N ILE A 149 9.21 0.41 -5.81
CA ILE A 149 10.59 0.75 -6.11
C ILE A 149 11.35 0.74 -4.78
N ILE A 150 12.47 0.06 -4.73
CA ILE A 150 13.37 0.05 -3.58
C ILE A 150 14.74 0.58 -3.97
N ALA A 151 15.40 1.27 -3.02
CA ALA A 151 16.76 1.73 -3.22
C ALA A 151 17.73 0.54 -3.26
N ASN A 152 18.68 0.60 -4.18
CA ASN A 152 19.79 -0.35 -4.22
C ASN A 152 20.97 0.22 -3.43
N ASN A 153 21.25 -0.38 -2.28
CA ASN A 153 22.39 -0.01 -1.42
C ASN A 153 23.71 -0.70 -1.84
N SER A 154 23.68 -1.55 -2.87
CA SER A 154 24.87 -2.20 -3.37
C SER A 154 25.67 -1.32 -4.32
N LYS A 155 26.99 -1.59 -4.47
CA LYS A 155 27.91 -0.86 -5.39
C LYS A 155 27.66 -1.20 -6.87
N THR A 156 26.46 -1.64 -7.25
CA THR A 156 26.11 -1.97 -8.64
C THR A 156 25.77 -0.72 -9.44
N LYS A 157 25.71 -0.86 -10.77
CA LYS A 157 25.36 0.21 -11.70
C LYS A 157 23.94 0.76 -11.47
N TYR A 158 23.04 -0.07 -10.96
CA TYR A 158 21.63 0.30 -10.78
C TYR A 158 21.42 0.87 -9.39
N LYS A 159 20.78 2.04 -9.32
CA LYS A 159 20.51 2.75 -8.07
C LYS A 159 19.20 2.31 -7.40
N MET A 160 18.32 1.64 -8.12
CA MET A 160 17.01 1.20 -7.67
C MET A 160 16.59 -0.10 -8.35
N TYR A 161 15.63 -0.80 -7.73
CA TYR A 161 14.96 -1.96 -8.31
C TYR A 161 13.45 -1.68 -8.41
N PRO A 162 12.89 -1.65 -9.63
CA PRO A 162 11.46 -1.67 -9.84
C PRO A 162 10.93 -3.09 -9.64
N ILE A 163 9.77 -3.22 -8.99
CA ILE A 163 9.09 -4.48 -8.70
C ILE A 163 7.64 -4.34 -9.14
N GLU A 164 7.20 -5.24 -9.99
CA GLU A 164 5.82 -5.38 -10.45
C GLU A 164 5.22 -6.64 -9.86
N VAL A 165 4.05 -6.55 -9.26
CA VAL A 165 3.37 -7.68 -8.63
C VAL A 165 2.25 -8.17 -9.54
N LYS A 166 2.29 -9.43 -9.91
CA LYS A 166 1.25 -10.06 -10.72
C LYS A 166 0.65 -11.23 -9.95
N SER A 167 -0.67 -11.28 -9.87
CA SER A 167 -1.37 -12.53 -9.58
C SER A 167 -1.26 -13.38 -10.85
N SER A 168 -0.70 -14.59 -10.75
CA SER A 168 -0.73 -15.52 -11.88
C SER A 168 -2.16 -15.82 -12.27
N ALA A 169 -2.48 -15.60 -13.53
CA ALA A 169 -3.71 -16.10 -14.13
C ALA A 169 -3.67 -17.61 -14.25
#